data_1aa0000f2d3de478a170ae3a456eb642
#
_entry.id   1aa0000f2d3de478a170ae3a456eb642
#
_cell.length_a   1.000
_cell.length_b   1.000
_cell.length_c   1.000
_cell.angle_alpha   90.00
_cell.angle_beta   90.00
_cell.angle_gamma   90.00
#
_symmetry.space_group_name_H-M   'P 1'
#
loop_
_entity.id
_entity.type
_entity.pdbx_description
1 polymer ?
#
loop_
_entity_poly.entity_id
_entity_poly.type
_entity_poly.pdbx_seq_one_letter_code
_entity_poly.pdbx_strand_id
1 'polypeptide(L)'
;MNDETTERLLDGLILLASRSPSPHNTQPWSPHIVRDGADPVPTVEVCVVPSRTLPAGDPSFRDVVLALGGWVESFAIGAAEAGYDAEVEALPQLSRLEELPLTGPADAAMPVLRLRLVPRLAAKAGGGHSSQGARAGTDATRGDAAAHPVDESAAPRPFTADDVRERAVYRGRLIGHPATWDDLSDVDLPPWLTLRRLDDRAMAYLSRLGIAFTASRPSIAKELLHWLRLDPAHPNYTKDGMTDTMLGVPAPLARLAAPATRWRSIRNPLLGVAGVVGRTAESLERARTLRPLALSLAESQDESPTHLVLVANARLAALDDGPRITAAMDSRIGVAEPDALEAGRALQRLWLHAHTRGLVVSPHSELIDSPLAHGLLRKRLSLGRSDVALSVFSAGVAAGAVQRSPRLTDARPARARTATPRPTAAPR
;
A
#
# COMPACT_ATOMS: atom_id res chain seq x y z
N MET A 1 -13.42 -27.12 -12.78
CA MET A 1 -14.15 -25.89 -13.16
C MET A 1 -13.94 -25.73 -14.67
N ASN A 2 -14.94 -25.32 -15.47
CA ASN A 2 -14.68 -25.03 -16.87
C ASN A 2 -13.98 -23.67 -17.01
N ASP A 3 -13.30 -23.44 -18.14
CA ASP A 3 -12.49 -22.24 -18.39
C ASP A 3 -13.26 -20.93 -18.18
N GLU A 4 -14.49 -20.85 -18.66
CA GLU A 4 -15.35 -19.66 -18.55
C GLU A 4 -15.71 -19.32 -17.09
N THR A 5 -15.91 -20.36 -16.27
CA THR A 5 -16.20 -20.18 -14.83
C THR A 5 -14.97 -19.66 -14.09
N THR A 6 -13.76 -20.14 -14.46
CA THR A 6 -12.50 -19.68 -13.87
C THR A 6 -12.22 -18.23 -14.23
N GLU A 7 -12.42 -17.84 -15.48
CA GLU A 7 -12.24 -16.43 -15.89
C GLU A 7 -13.21 -15.49 -15.18
N ARG A 8 -14.49 -15.85 -15.07
CA ARG A 8 -15.47 -15.06 -14.32
C ARG A 8 -15.09 -14.90 -12.85
N LEU A 9 -14.56 -15.96 -12.24
CA LEU A 9 -14.05 -15.88 -10.86
C LEU A 9 -12.87 -14.90 -10.79
N LEU A 10 -11.86 -15.04 -11.66
CA LEU A 10 -10.70 -14.15 -11.69
C LEU A 10 -11.12 -12.69 -11.94
N ASP A 11 -12.05 -12.44 -12.83
CA ASP A 11 -12.61 -11.10 -13.07
C ASP A 11 -13.22 -10.52 -11.78
N GLY A 12 -14.00 -11.32 -11.06
CA GLY A 12 -14.59 -10.92 -9.79
C GLY A 12 -13.54 -10.60 -8.72
N LEU A 13 -12.48 -11.42 -8.63
CA LEU A 13 -11.36 -11.22 -7.72
C LEU A 13 -10.53 -9.97 -8.06
N ILE A 14 -10.30 -9.71 -9.34
CA ILE A 14 -9.62 -8.50 -9.82
C ILE A 14 -10.43 -7.24 -9.44
N LEU A 15 -11.75 -7.26 -9.62
CA LEU A 15 -12.61 -6.14 -9.22
C LEU A 15 -12.57 -5.90 -7.71
N LEU A 16 -12.59 -6.97 -6.91
CA LEU A 16 -12.46 -6.89 -5.45
C LEU A 16 -11.09 -6.32 -5.05
N ALA A 17 -10.01 -6.88 -5.58
CA ALA A 17 -8.65 -6.44 -5.30
C ALA A 17 -8.44 -4.97 -5.67
N SER A 18 -9.08 -4.50 -6.73
CA SER A 18 -9.03 -3.10 -7.16
C SER A 18 -9.72 -2.12 -6.19
N ARG A 19 -10.38 -2.62 -5.14
CA ARG A 19 -10.86 -1.78 -4.01
C ARG A 19 -9.76 -1.40 -3.04
N SER A 20 -8.56 -1.96 -3.17
CA SER A 20 -7.40 -1.66 -2.32
C SER A 20 -7.04 -0.17 -2.32
N PRO A 21 -6.45 0.34 -1.23
CA PRO A 21 -5.97 1.71 -1.18
C PRO A 21 -4.74 1.88 -2.08
N SER A 22 -4.57 3.08 -2.59
CA SER A 22 -3.35 3.48 -3.28
C SER A 22 -3.04 4.96 -3.00
N PRO A 23 -1.77 5.39 -3.13
CA PRO A 23 -1.41 6.78 -2.90
C PRO A 23 -2.23 7.68 -3.84
N HIS A 24 -2.80 8.75 -3.30
CA HIS A 24 -3.71 9.67 -4.01
C HIS A 24 -4.84 9.01 -4.82
N ASN A 25 -5.19 7.75 -4.50
CA ASN A 25 -6.14 6.93 -5.26
C ASN A 25 -5.75 6.81 -6.76
N THR A 26 -4.45 6.70 -7.03
CA THR A 26 -3.92 6.60 -8.40
C THR A 26 -4.24 5.26 -9.04
N GLN A 27 -4.41 4.19 -8.24
CA GLN A 27 -4.65 2.82 -8.71
C GLN A 27 -3.59 2.39 -9.75
N PRO A 28 -2.31 2.26 -9.33
CA PRO A 28 -1.17 2.13 -10.24
C PRO A 28 -1.07 0.77 -10.94
N TRP A 29 -2.03 -0.09 -10.74
CA TRP A 29 -2.08 -1.46 -11.27
C TRP A 29 -2.90 -1.58 -12.55
N SER A 30 -2.49 -2.52 -13.40
CA SER A 30 -3.25 -3.01 -14.56
C SER A 30 -3.19 -4.54 -14.56
N PRO A 31 -4.20 -5.22 -14.00
CA PRO A 31 -4.25 -6.68 -13.96
C PRO A 31 -4.74 -7.23 -15.30
N HIS A 32 -4.15 -8.34 -15.73
CA HIS A 32 -4.52 -9.06 -16.95
C HIS A 32 -4.62 -10.55 -16.67
N ILE A 33 -5.66 -11.21 -17.19
CA ILE A 33 -5.73 -12.66 -17.19
C ILE A 33 -4.86 -13.16 -18.36
N VAL A 34 -3.86 -13.99 -18.04
CA VAL A 34 -2.90 -14.54 -18.99
C VAL A 34 -3.06 -16.05 -19.04
N ARG A 35 -3.02 -16.63 -20.25
CA ARG A 35 -2.95 -18.07 -20.48
C ARG A 35 -1.56 -18.38 -21.04
N ASP A 36 -0.82 -19.18 -20.33
CA ASP A 36 0.39 -19.79 -20.90
C ASP A 36 -0.01 -21.08 -21.60
N GLY A 37 0.36 -21.24 -22.87
CA GLY A 37 0.00 -22.42 -23.66
C GLY A 37 0.49 -23.74 -23.06
N ALA A 38 1.44 -23.70 -22.12
CA ALA A 38 1.96 -24.86 -21.40
C ALA A 38 1.17 -25.19 -20.10
N ASP A 39 0.51 -24.20 -19.50
CA ASP A 39 -0.31 -24.36 -18.28
C ASP A 39 -1.79 -24.05 -18.63
N PRO A 40 -2.70 -25.03 -18.48
CA PRO A 40 -4.12 -24.82 -18.75
C PRO A 40 -4.80 -23.89 -17.71
N VAL A 41 -4.15 -23.61 -16.56
CA VAL A 41 -4.72 -22.77 -15.51
C VAL A 41 -4.42 -21.30 -15.80
N PRO A 42 -5.46 -20.46 -16.00
CA PRO A 42 -5.23 -19.04 -16.22
C PRO A 42 -4.64 -18.38 -14.98
N THR A 43 -3.69 -17.47 -15.18
CA THR A 43 -3.04 -16.68 -14.12
C THR A 43 -3.42 -15.22 -14.26
N VAL A 44 -3.28 -14.45 -13.17
CA VAL A 44 -3.41 -13.00 -13.21
C VAL A 44 -2.01 -12.38 -13.17
N GLU A 45 -1.65 -11.67 -14.23
CA GLU A 45 -0.45 -10.85 -14.26
C GLU A 45 -0.82 -9.41 -13.88
N VAL A 46 -0.13 -8.84 -12.89
CA VAL A 46 -0.36 -7.46 -12.45
C VAL A 46 0.81 -6.59 -12.91
N CYS A 47 0.50 -5.61 -13.73
CA CYS A 47 1.46 -4.63 -14.23
C CYS A 47 1.35 -3.31 -13.47
N VAL A 48 2.47 -2.61 -13.28
CA VAL A 48 2.47 -1.21 -12.84
C VAL A 48 2.38 -0.28 -14.03
N VAL A 49 1.47 0.69 -13.96
CA VAL A 49 1.23 1.69 -15.01
C VAL A 49 2.01 2.96 -14.67
N PRO A 50 3.04 3.36 -15.46
CA PRO A 50 3.92 4.49 -15.15
C PRO A 50 3.18 5.81 -14.92
N SER A 51 2.18 6.12 -15.75
CA SER A 51 1.39 7.36 -15.65
C SER A 51 0.51 7.43 -14.39
N ARG A 52 0.45 6.35 -13.61
CA ARG A 52 -0.31 6.25 -12.36
C ARG A 52 0.59 6.13 -11.13
N THR A 53 1.89 6.29 -11.29
CA THR A 53 2.85 6.41 -10.18
C THR A 53 3.06 7.86 -9.78
N LEU A 54 3.79 8.08 -8.70
CA LEU A 54 4.07 9.40 -8.13
C LEU A 54 5.59 9.62 -8.06
N PRO A 55 6.29 9.75 -9.20
CA PRO A 55 7.75 9.78 -9.22
C PRO A 55 8.37 10.97 -8.47
N ALA A 56 7.61 12.04 -8.23
CA ALA A 56 8.07 13.18 -7.44
C ALA A 56 7.73 13.02 -5.94
N GLY A 57 6.58 12.46 -5.61
CA GLY A 57 6.11 12.26 -4.23
C GLY A 57 6.57 10.94 -3.62
N ASP A 58 6.65 9.87 -4.41
CA ASP A 58 7.09 8.54 -4.02
C ASP A 58 8.26 8.05 -4.91
N PRO A 59 9.44 8.70 -4.83
CA PRO A 59 10.58 8.36 -5.69
C PRO A 59 11.19 6.98 -5.39
N SER A 60 10.85 6.38 -4.26
CA SER A 60 11.25 5.02 -3.88
C SER A 60 10.30 3.94 -4.36
N PHE A 61 9.13 4.32 -4.87
CA PHE A 61 8.00 3.43 -5.15
C PHE A 61 7.49 2.63 -3.93
N ARG A 62 7.85 3.05 -2.72
CA ARG A 62 7.39 2.44 -1.47
C ARG A 62 5.86 2.34 -1.42
N ASP A 63 5.18 3.46 -1.66
CA ASP A 63 3.72 3.51 -1.60
C ASP A 63 3.06 2.69 -2.72
N VAL A 64 3.70 2.58 -3.88
CA VAL A 64 3.28 1.69 -4.97
C VAL A 64 3.37 0.24 -4.53
N VAL A 65 4.52 -0.20 -3.96
CA VAL A 65 4.73 -1.59 -3.53
C VAL A 65 3.78 -1.95 -2.39
N LEU A 66 3.60 -1.07 -1.40
CA LEU A 66 2.61 -1.26 -0.32
C LEU A 66 1.18 -1.38 -0.88
N ALA A 67 0.83 -0.56 -1.87
CA ALA A 67 -0.49 -0.62 -2.52
C ALA A 67 -0.71 -1.92 -3.30
N LEU A 68 0.33 -2.44 -3.97
CA LEU A 68 0.32 -3.77 -4.60
C LEU A 68 0.14 -4.88 -3.58
N GLY A 69 0.81 -4.79 -2.42
CA GLY A 69 0.60 -5.73 -1.31
C GLY A 69 -0.85 -5.73 -0.82
N GLY A 70 -1.44 -4.55 -0.64
CA GLY A 70 -2.86 -4.41 -0.30
C GLY A 70 -3.78 -5.00 -1.38
N TRP A 71 -3.43 -4.85 -2.66
CA TRP A 71 -4.15 -5.44 -3.79
C TRP A 71 -4.10 -6.98 -3.73
N VAL A 72 -2.90 -7.55 -3.50
CA VAL A 72 -2.69 -8.99 -3.34
C VAL A 72 -3.50 -9.54 -2.17
N GLU A 73 -3.49 -8.87 -1.01
CA GLU A 73 -4.25 -9.33 0.16
C GLU A 73 -5.75 -9.33 -0.10
N SER A 74 -6.27 -8.28 -0.75
CA SER A 74 -7.68 -8.21 -1.12
C SER A 74 -8.09 -9.29 -2.12
N PHE A 75 -7.22 -9.62 -3.09
CA PHE A 75 -7.40 -10.73 -4.02
C PHE A 75 -7.44 -12.06 -3.27
N ALA A 76 -6.49 -12.28 -2.36
CA ALA A 76 -6.37 -13.52 -1.59
C ALA A 76 -7.56 -13.72 -0.63
N ILE A 77 -8.13 -12.66 -0.06
CA ILE A 77 -9.36 -12.74 0.76
C ILE A 77 -10.51 -13.28 -0.10
N GLY A 78 -10.75 -12.69 -1.26
CA GLY A 78 -11.82 -13.14 -2.15
C GLY A 78 -11.59 -14.56 -2.70
N ALA A 79 -10.34 -14.91 -3.03
CA ALA A 79 -9.97 -16.27 -3.44
C ALA A 79 -10.30 -17.28 -2.34
N ALA A 80 -10.00 -16.94 -1.09
CA ALA A 80 -10.27 -17.79 0.06
C ALA A 80 -11.77 -18.06 0.26
N GLU A 81 -12.62 -17.06 0.09
CA GLU A 81 -14.08 -17.24 0.12
C GLU A 81 -14.57 -18.15 -1.00
N ALA A 82 -13.91 -18.11 -2.16
CA ALA A 82 -14.23 -18.98 -3.29
C ALA A 82 -13.63 -20.39 -3.17
N GLY A 83 -12.93 -20.71 -2.06
CA GLY A 83 -12.32 -22.02 -1.82
C GLY A 83 -10.94 -22.21 -2.46
N TYR A 84 -10.23 -21.12 -2.73
CA TYR A 84 -8.87 -21.13 -3.30
C TYR A 84 -7.88 -20.38 -2.44
N ASP A 85 -6.62 -20.78 -2.51
CA ASP A 85 -5.48 -19.99 -2.10
C ASP A 85 -4.91 -19.26 -3.32
N ALA A 86 -4.33 -18.09 -3.08
CA ALA A 86 -3.65 -17.31 -4.10
C ALA A 86 -2.13 -17.49 -3.93
N GLU A 87 -1.52 -18.27 -4.81
CA GLU A 87 -0.07 -18.29 -4.93
C GLU A 87 0.40 -17.01 -5.62
N VAL A 88 1.38 -16.34 -5.05
CA VAL A 88 1.88 -15.04 -5.52
C VAL A 88 3.35 -15.16 -5.85
N GLU A 89 3.69 -14.86 -7.11
CA GLU A 89 5.05 -14.75 -7.59
C GLU A 89 5.42 -13.29 -7.78
N ALA A 90 6.45 -12.82 -7.07
CA ALA A 90 7.05 -11.51 -7.33
C ALA A 90 8.01 -11.64 -8.52
N LEU A 91 7.72 -10.92 -9.60
CA LEU A 91 8.57 -10.94 -10.79
C LEU A 91 9.81 -10.06 -10.57
N PRO A 92 10.96 -10.33 -11.24
CA PRO A 92 12.19 -9.55 -11.07
C PRO A 92 12.02 -8.04 -11.31
N GLN A 93 11.03 -7.65 -12.10
CA GLN A 93 10.73 -6.25 -12.39
C GLN A 93 10.20 -5.48 -11.17
N LEU A 94 9.67 -6.17 -10.14
CA LEU A 94 9.25 -5.52 -8.90
C LEU A 94 10.41 -4.78 -8.22
N SER A 95 11.62 -5.32 -8.27
CA SER A 95 12.84 -4.69 -7.73
C SER A 95 13.52 -3.74 -8.72
N ARG A 96 12.87 -3.40 -9.83
CA ARG A 96 13.37 -2.52 -10.89
C ARG A 96 12.35 -1.46 -11.29
N LEU A 97 11.50 -1.04 -10.36
CA LEU A 97 10.44 -0.04 -10.61
C LEU A 97 11.01 1.32 -11.04
N GLU A 98 12.24 1.64 -10.67
CA GLU A 98 12.94 2.86 -11.13
C GLU A 98 13.23 2.86 -12.63
N GLU A 99 13.20 1.70 -13.29
CA GLU A 99 13.36 1.59 -14.74
C GLU A 99 12.06 1.83 -15.51
N LEU A 100 10.94 2.05 -14.79
CA LEU A 100 9.68 2.41 -15.41
C LEU A 100 9.86 3.70 -16.25
N PRO A 101 9.47 3.69 -17.53
CA PRO A 101 9.46 4.91 -18.31
C PRO A 101 8.45 5.89 -17.71
N LEU A 102 8.94 6.96 -17.06
CA LEU A 102 8.11 7.98 -16.40
C LEU A 102 7.20 8.75 -17.36
N THR A 103 7.42 8.60 -18.67
CA THR A 103 6.62 9.21 -19.74
C THR A 103 6.52 8.17 -20.85
N GLY A 104 5.38 7.51 -20.95
CA GLY A 104 5.15 6.49 -21.99
C GLY A 104 3.67 6.24 -22.22
N PRO A 105 3.33 5.63 -23.35
CA PRO A 105 1.97 5.15 -23.59
C PRO A 105 1.58 4.11 -22.55
N ALA A 106 0.27 3.90 -22.37
CA ALA A 106 -0.25 2.88 -21.44
C ALA A 106 0.30 1.46 -21.69
N ASP A 107 0.86 1.22 -22.89
CA ASP A 107 1.50 -0.02 -23.30
C ASP A 107 2.87 -0.27 -22.66
N ALA A 108 3.44 0.71 -21.97
CA ALA A 108 4.69 0.60 -21.22
C ALA A 108 4.48 0.06 -19.79
N ALA A 109 3.31 -0.48 -19.46
CA ALA A 109 3.05 -1.10 -18.17
C ALA A 109 4.01 -2.28 -17.92
N MET A 110 4.62 -2.29 -16.73
CA MET A 110 5.64 -3.27 -16.35
C MET A 110 5.02 -4.38 -15.52
N PRO A 111 5.09 -5.66 -15.94
CA PRO A 111 4.60 -6.78 -15.15
C PRO A 111 5.48 -6.96 -13.90
N VAL A 112 4.86 -6.99 -12.73
CA VAL A 112 5.56 -7.05 -11.44
C VAL A 112 5.14 -8.23 -10.57
N LEU A 113 3.92 -8.76 -10.77
CA LEU A 113 3.39 -9.88 -10.01
C LEU A 113 2.65 -10.85 -10.94
N ARG A 114 2.67 -12.12 -10.56
CA ARG A 114 1.82 -13.16 -11.15
C ARG A 114 1.11 -13.90 -10.03
N LEU A 115 -0.22 -14.11 -10.17
CA LEU A 115 -1.04 -14.80 -9.19
C LEU A 115 -1.71 -16.01 -9.82
N ARG A 116 -1.72 -17.14 -9.12
CA ARG A 116 -2.38 -18.36 -9.51
C ARG A 116 -3.34 -18.81 -8.40
N LEU A 117 -4.52 -19.32 -8.79
CA LEU A 117 -5.45 -19.93 -7.85
C LEU A 117 -5.11 -21.41 -7.66
N VAL A 118 -4.99 -21.82 -6.41
CA VAL A 118 -4.79 -23.22 -6.02
C VAL A 118 -5.98 -23.65 -5.17
N PRO A 119 -6.68 -24.75 -5.52
CA PRO A 119 -7.79 -25.23 -4.72
C PRO A 119 -7.37 -25.49 -3.29
N ARG A 120 -8.11 -24.99 -2.31
CA ARG A 120 -7.93 -25.35 -0.92
C ARG A 120 -8.32 -26.82 -0.72
N LEU A 121 -7.39 -27.62 -0.27
CA LEU A 121 -7.72 -28.96 0.20
C LEU A 121 -8.61 -28.81 1.44
N ALA A 122 -9.84 -29.32 1.37
CA ALA A 122 -10.72 -29.34 2.52
C ALA A 122 -9.96 -30.00 3.68
N ALA A 123 -9.76 -29.27 4.77
CA ALA A 123 -9.21 -29.84 5.98
C ALA A 123 -10.08 -31.04 6.32
N LYS A 124 -9.53 -32.28 6.25
CA LYS A 124 -10.22 -33.46 6.74
C LYS A 124 -10.61 -33.19 8.17
N ALA A 125 -11.90 -33.13 8.44
CA ALA A 125 -12.45 -33.20 9.78
C ALA A 125 -12.03 -34.56 10.36
N GLY A 126 -10.83 -34.60 10.94
CA GLY A 126 -10.23 -35.78 11.57
C GLY A 126 -10.56 -35.72 13.04
N GLY A 127 -11.67 -36.35 13.42
CA GLY A 127 -11.83 -36.83 14.79
C GLY A 127 -10.82 -37.94 15.05
N GLY A 128 -10.29 -37.99 16.26
CA GLY A 128 -9.63 -39.19 16.77
C GLY A 128 -8.23 -38.95 17.36
N HIS A 129 -8.19 -38.75 18.65
CA HIS A 129 -7.01 -39.00 19.49
C HIS A 129 -6.38 -40.34 19.21
N SER A 130 -5.09 -40.38 18.99
CA SER A 130 -4.26 -41.43 19.54
C SER A 130 -2.80 -40.97 19.62
N SER A 131 -2.35 -40.82 20.85
CA SER A 131 -0.95 -40.76 21.26
C SER A 131 -0.25 -42.07 20.88
N GLN A 132 0.93 -42.03 20.26
CA GLN A 132 2.04 -42.89 20.63
C GLN A 132 3.31 -42.48 19.87
N GLY A 133 4.38 -42.37 20.64
CA GLY A 133 5.70 -41.95 20.24
C GLY A 133 6.49 -43.00 19.49
N ALA A 134 7.58 -42.57 18.91
CA ALA A 134 8.92 -43.18 19.03
C ALA A 134 9.90 -42.57 18.01
N ARG A 135 10.99 -42.03 18.54
CA ARG A 135 12.41 -42.16 18.19
C ARG A 135 12.93 -41.96 16.76
N ALA A 136 13.77 -40.94 16.68
CA ALA A 136 15.12 -40.84 16.11
C ALA A 136 15.53 -41.71 14.90
N GLY A 137 16.02 -41.03 13.87
CA GLY A 137 16.84 -41.60 12.82
C GLY A 137 17.40 -40.50 11.95
N THR A 138 18.68 -40.19 12.17
CA THR A 138 19.56 -39.36 11.34
C THR A 138 19.72 -39.97 9.95
N ASP A 139 19.54 -39.24 8.89
CA ASP A 139 20.51 -39.28 7.78
C ASP A 139 20.45 -38.02 6.89
N ALA A 140 21.61 -37.54 6.52
CA ALA A 140 21.82 -36.36 5.74
C ALA A 140 22.03 -36.75 4.27
N THR A 141 21.27 -36.10 3.35
CA THR A 141 21.76 -35.98 1.98
C THR A 141 21.23 -34.65 1.37
N ARG A 142 22.17 -33.95 0.76
CA ARG A 142 22.02 -32.71 -0.02
C ARG A 142 21.03 -32.87 -1.17
N GLY A 143 20.29 -31.80 -1.46
CA GLY A 143 19.59 -31.65 -2.73
C GLY A 143 18.70 -30.43 -2.77
N ASP A 144 19.08 -29.46 -3.57
CA ASP A 144 18.29 -28.43 -4.26
C ASP A 144 17.43 -27.44 -3.43
N ALA A 145 17.84 -26.18 -3.61
CA ALA A 145 17.13 -24.98 -3.15
C ALA A 145 15.78 -24.85 -3.88
N ALA A 146 14.73 -25.39 -3.29
CA ALA A 146 13.35 -25.09 -3.64
C ALA A 146 12.87 -23.97 -2.70
N ALA A 147 12.30 -22.91 -3.27
CA ALA A 147 11.60 -21.87 -2.54
C ALA A 147 10.58 -22.53 -1.60
N HIS A 148 10.74 -22.33 -0.29
CA HIS A 148 9.78 -22.81 0.68
C HIS A 148 8.48 -22.02 0.51
N PRO A 149 7.34 -22.66 0.20
CA PRO A 149 6.06 -22.01 0.36
C PRO A 149 5.84 -21.75 1.84
N VAL A 150 5.51 -20.52 2.21
CA VAL A 150 5.03 -20.19 3.54
C VAL A 150 3.77 -21.01 3.76
N ASP A 151 3.84 -21.99 4.67
CA ASP A 151 2.72 -22.86 5.02
C ASP A 151 1.70 -22.07 5.85
N GLU A 152 0.86 -21.28 5.17
CA GLU A 152 -0.35 -20.69 5.73
C GLU A 152 -1.52 -21.69 5.66
N SER A 153 -1.36 -22.91 6.22
CA SER A 153 -2.39 -23.91 6.18
C SER A 153 -3.64 -23.49 6.94
N ALA A 154 -4.69 -23.19 6.18
CA ALA A 154 -6.09 -23.53 6.47
C ALA A 154 -6.81 -22.91 7.67
N ALA A 155 -6.33 -21.86 8.33
CA ALA A 155 -7.19 -21.06 9.20
C ALA A 155 -8.15 -20.19 8.35
N PRO A 156 -9.44 -20.06 8.68
CA PRO A 156 -10.32 -19.16 7.99
C PRO A 156 -9.74 -17.73 8.08
N ARG A 157 -9.59 -17.04 6.96
CA ARG A 157 -9.12 -15.66 6.99
C ARG A 157 -10.12 -14.80 7.77
N PRO A 158 -9.67 -13.90 8.65
CA PRO A 158 -10.54 -13.16 9.54
C PRO A 158 -11.40 -12.11 8.82
N PHE A 159 -11.21 -11.90 7.51
CA PHE A 159 -11.86 -10.86 6.72
C PHE A 159 -12.60 -11.44 5.52
N THR A 160 -13.69 -10.76 5.15
CA THR A 160 -14.56 -11.09 4.03
C THR A 160 -14.36 -10.16 2.84
N ALA A 161 -14.88 -10.57 1.67
CA ALA A 161 -14.93 -9.70 0.50
C ALA A 161 -15.75 -8.43 0.76
N ASP A 162 -16.77 -8.50 1.62
CA ASP A 162 -17.58 -7.33 1.98
C ASP A 162 -16.78 -6.34 2.84
N ASP A 163 -15.95 -6.81 3.77
CA ASP A 163 -15.03 -5.94 4.50
C ASP A 163 -14.11 -5.16 3.55
N VAL A 164 -13.58 -5.84 2.52
CA VAL A 164 -12.76 -5.18 1.48
C VAL A 164 -13.56 -4.13 0.70
N ARG A 165 -14.82 -4.43 0.37
CA ARG A 165 -15.70 -3.50 -0.36
C ARG A 165 -16.09 -2.30 0.50
N GLU A 166 -16.29 -2.49 1.78
CA GLU A 166 -16.82 -1.49 2.70
C GLU A 166 -15.77 -0.61 3.35
N ARG A 167 -14.55 -1.14 3.54
CA ARG A 167 -13.44 -0.37 4.09
C ARG A 167 -13.19 0.91 3.28
N ALA A 168 -13.06 2.02 4.00
CA ALA A 168 -12.79 3.33 3.41
C ALA A 168 -11.65 4.04 4.16
N VAL A 169 -10.95 4.93 3.45
CA VAL A 169 -10.05 5.93 4.03
C VAL A 169 -10.86 7.17 4.32
N TYR A 170 -10.67 7.77 5.50
CA TYR A 170 -11.36 8.97 5.91
C TYR A 170 -10.38 10.11 6.17
N ARG A 171 -10.60 11.26 5.56
CA ARG A 171 -9.72 12.43 5.68
C ARG A 171 -10.37 13.60 6.43
N GLY A 172 -11.53 13.38 7.03
CA GLY A 172 -12.16 14.32 7.94
C GLY A 172 -11.65 14.20 9.37
N ARG A 173 -12.34 14.86 10.30
CA ARG A 173 -11.99 14.80 11.72
C ARG A 173 -12.22 13.37 12.25
N LEU A 174 -11.17 12.79 12.82
CA LEU A 174 -11.24 11.55 13.59
C LEU A 174 -11.48 11.86 15.06
N ILE A 175 -12.31 11.05 15.71
CA ILE A 175 -12.52 11.05 17.14
C ILE A 175 -11.79 9.84 17.73
N GLY A 176 -11.07 10.04 18.81
CA GLY A 176 -10.38 8.97 19.51
C GLY A 176 -11.35 7.93 20.08
N HIS A 177 -10.87 6.70 20.15
CA HIS A 177 -11.55 5.63 20.87
C HIS A 177 -10.51 4.94 21.78
N PRO A 178 -10.80 4.78 23.09
CA PRO A 178 -9.79 4.31 24.05
C PRO A 178 -9.14 2.97 23.69
N ALA A 179 -9.92 2.04 23.15
CA ALA A 179 -9.45 0.71 22.78
C ALA A 179 -8.68 0.66 21.44
N THR A 180 -8.60 1.77 20.68
CA THR A 180 -8.01 1.73 19.31
C THR A 180 -6.58 1.18 19.29
N TRP A 181 -5.76 1.54 20.28
CA TRP A 181 -4.40 1.04 20.35
C TRP A 181 -4.36 -0.46 20.63
N ASP A 182 -5.08 -0.90 21.66
CA ASP A 182 -5.10 -2.32 22.07
C ASP A 182 -5.67 -3.18 20.95
N ASP A 183 -6.76 -2.74 20.35
CA ASP A 183 -7.38 -3.42 19.20
C ASP A 183 -6.41 -3.61 18.03
N LEU A 184 -5.61 -2.58 17.67
CA LEU A 184 -4.72 -2.64 16.52
C LEU A 184 -3.37 -3.26 16.84
N SER A 185 -2.90 -3.21 18.09
CA SER A 185 -1.66 -3.84 18.53
C SER A 185 -1.75 -5.36 18.61
N ASP A 186 -2.97 -5.91 18.75
CA ASP A 186 -3.22 -7.36 18.82
C ASP A 186 -3.28 -8.03 17.43
N VAL A 187 -3.18 -7.24 16.34
CA VAL A 187 -3.15 -7.81 15.00
C VAL A 187 -1.87 -8.60 14.79
N ASP A 188 -2.03 -9.85 14.35
CA ASP A 188 -0.90 -10.70 14.01
C ASP A 188 -0.11 -10.13 12.83
N LEU A 189 1.11 -9.71 13.11
CA LEU A 189 2.05 -9.15 12.15
C LEU A 189 3.25 -10.08 12.01
N PRO A 190 3.86 -10.17 10.84
CA PRO A 190 5.15 -10.81 10.67
C PRO A 190 6.16 -10.35 11.74
N PRO A 191 7.03 -11.23 12.29
CA PRO A 191 7.92 -10.88 13.40
C PRO A 191 8.86 -9.69 13.14
N TRP A 192 9.11 -9.37 11.88
CA TRP A 192 9.93 -8.25 11.45
C TRP A 192 9.15 -6.95 11.25
N LEU A 193 7.81 -6.97 11.40
CA LEU A 193 6.95 -5.79 11.40
C LEU A 193 6.52 -5.46 12.82
N THR A 194 6.54 -4.18 13.15
CA THR A 194 6.03 -3.68 14.44
C THR A 194 5.19 -2.44 14.24
N LEU A 195 4.14 -2.32 15.05
CA LEU A 195 3.34 -1.11 15.13
C LEU A 195 3.90 -0.23 16.26
N ARG A 196 4.09 1.06 15.98
CA ARG A 196 4.55 2.05 16.96
C ARG A 196 3.53 3.16 17.10
N ARG A 197 3.31 3.60 18.32
CA ARG A 197 2.42 4.74 18.61
C ARG A 197 3.20 6.04 18.52
N LEU A 198 2.59 7.06 17.89
CA LEU A 198 3.10 8.42 17.83
C LEU A 198 2.15 9.34 18.62
N ASP A 199 2.69 10.28 19.39
CA ASP A 199 1.88 11.23 20.15
C ASP A 199 1.33 12.37 19.26
N ASP A 200 0.23 12.97 19.68
CA ASP A 200 -0.51 13.99 18.93
C ASP A 200 0.34 15.22 18.58
N ARG A 201 1.21 15.65 19.50
CA ARG A 201 2.08 16.82 19.27
C ARG A 201 3.13 16.52 18.21
N ALA A 202 3.76 15.34 18.30
CA ALA A 202 4.70 14.91 17.29
C ALA A 202 3.99 14.75 15.95
N MET A 203 2.82 14.13 15.92
CA MET A 203 2.02 13.98 14.70
C MET A 203 1.70 15.33 14.07
N ALA A 204 1.13 16.27 14.83
CA ALA A 204 0.77 17.59 14.32
C ALA A 204 1.99 18.40 13.85
N TYR A 205 3.13 18.27 14.55
CA TYR A 205 4.36 18.95 14.16
C TYR A 205 4.97 18.37 12.89
N LEU A 206 5.10 17.04 12.81
CA LEU A 206 5.69 16.35 11.66
C LEU A 206 4.83 16.49 10.41
N SER A 207 3.50 16.45 10.54
CA SER A 207 2.58 16.68 9.42
C SER A 207 2.74 18.09 8.85
N ARG A 208 2.87 19.14 9.71
CA ARG A 208 3.16 20.50 9.21
C ARG A 208 4.48 20.57 8.44
N LEU A 209 5.52 19.89 8.91
CA LEU A 209 6.80 19.81 8.17
C LEU A 209 6.64 19.10 6.83
N GLY A 210 5.91 17.98 6.79
CA GLY A 210 5.63 17.25 5.57
C GLY A 210 4.83 18.07 4.55
N ILE A 211 3.80 18.78 5.01
CA ILE A 211 3.01 19.68 4.16
C ILE A 211 3.87 20.84 3.62
N ALA A 212 4.72 21.46 4.48
CA ALA A 212 5.64 22.51 4.07
C ALA A 212 6.65 21.99 3.03
N PHE A 213 7.15 20.77 3.21
CA PHE A 213 8.03 20.09 2.25
C PHE A 213 7.34 19.91 0.89
N THR A 214 6.13 19.39 0.87
CA THR A 214 5.33 19.22 -0.36
C THR A 214 5.09 20.55 -1.06
N ALA A 215 4.67 21.57 -0.32
CA ALA A 215 4.42 22.90 -0.86
C ALA A 215 5.69 23.60 -1.38
N SER A 216 6.84 23.36 -0.74
CA SER A 216 8.13 23.96 -1.14
C SER A 216 8.73 23.39 -2.42
N ARG A 217 8.20 22.27 -2.91
CA ARG A 217 8.70 21.55 -4.09
C ARG A 217 7.67 21.52 -5.22
N PRO A 218 7.85 22.38 -6.25
CA PRO A 218 6.86 22.51 -7.32
C PRO A 218 6.54 21.21 -8.07
N SER A 219 7.49 20.27 -8.17
CA SER A 219 7.28 18.97 -8.82
C SER A 219 6.28 18.12 -8.02
N ILE A 220 6.46 18.01 -6.69
CA ILE A 220 5.58 17.26 -5.81
C ILE A 220 4.19 17.93 -5.74
N ALA A 221 4.16 19.24 -5.55
CA ALA A 221 2.90 19.97 -5.48
C ALA A 221 2.12 19.89 -6.80
N LYS A 222 2.81 19.94 -7.96
CA LYS A 222 2.18 19.76 -9.27
C LYS A 222 1.61 18.35 -9.43
N GLU A 223 2.32 17.34 -8.98
CA GLU A 223 1.88 15.94 -9.01
C GLU A 223 0.65 15.77 -8.12
N LEU A 224 0.68 16.27 -6.89
CA LEU A 224 -0.48 16.27 -6.00
C LEU A 224 -1.71 16.92 -6.66
N LEU A 225 -1.54 18.14 -7.22
CA LEU A 225 -2.63 18.84 -7.91
C LEU A 225 -3.16 18.07 -9.13
N HIS A 226 -2.32 17.28 -9.80
CA HIS A 226 -2.75 16.43 -10.92
C HIS A 226 -3.77 15.37 -10.47
N TRP A 227 -3.68 14.88 -9.24
CA TRP A 227 -4.58 13.87 -8.70
C TRP A 227 -5.76 14.42 -7.91
N LEU A 228 -5.89 15.76 -7.79
CA LEU A 228 -7.09 16.37 -7.22
C LEU A 228 -8.24 16.41 -8.23
N ARG A 229 -9.42 16.00 -7.79
CA ARG A 229 -10.67 16.01 -8.55
C ARG A 229 -11.68 16.88 -7.82
N LEU A 230 -11.47 18.21 -7.86
CA LEU A 230 -12.30 19.19 -7.14
C LEU A 230 -13.55 19.63 -7.93
N ASP A 231 -13.64 19.25 -9.18
CA ASP A 231 -14.78 19.55 -10.06
C ASP A 231 -15.53 18.26 -10.39
N PRO A 232 -16.82 18.11 -9.98
CA PRO A 232 -17.62 16.94 -10.34
C PRO A 232 -17.76 16.72 -11.86
N ALA A 233 -17.56 17.76 -12.69
CA ALA A 233 -17.55 17.65 -14.14
C ALA A 233 -16.22 17.08 -14.71
N HIS A 234 -15.22 16.84 -13.86
CA HIS A 234 -13.97 16.23 -14.31
C HIS A 234 -14.21 14.78 -14.79
N PRO A 235 -13.72 14.36 -15.98
CA PRO A 235 -14.02 13.04 -16.57
C PRO A 235 -13.58 11.83 -15.71
N ASN A 236 -12.64 12.05 -14.79
CA ASN A 236 -12.17 11.03 -13.87
C ASN A 236 -12.69 11.18 -12.43
N TYR A 237 -13.64 12.11 -12.19
CA TYR A 237 -14.16 12.36 -10.83
C TYR A 237 -14.71 11.09 -10.16
N THR A 238 -15.36 10.22 -10.93
CA THR A 238 -15.93 8.94 -10.46
C THR A 238 -14.99 7.75 -10.68
N LYS A 239 -13.74 7.97 -11.09
CA LYS A 239 -12.82 6.89 -11.50
C LYS A 239 -11.55 6.84 -10.64
N ASP A 240 -10.89 7.96 -10.45
CA ASP A 240 -9.59 8.02 -9.77
C ASP A 240 -9.36 9.36 -9.06
N GLY A 241 -8.21 9.48 -8.41
CA GLY A 241 -7.81 10.69 -7.72
C GLY A 241 -8.56 10.92 -6.41
N MET A 242 -8.33 12.08 -5.83
CA MET A 242 -8.93 12.52 -4.56
C MET A 242 -9.99 13.57 -4.85
N THR A 243 -11.26 13.24 -4.59
CA THR A 243 -12.38 14.17 -4.79
C THR A 243 -12.49 15.16 -3.62
N ASP A 244 -13.15 16.28 -3.87
CA ASP A 244 -13.51 17.26 -2.84
C ASP A 244 -14.26 16.61 -1.67
N THR A 245 -15.20 15.70 -1.97
CA THR A 245 -15.98 14.97 -0.97
C THR A 245 -15.12 14.05 -0.10
N MET A 246 -14.14 13.34 -0.71
CA MET A 246 -13.19 12.50 0.03
C MET A 246 -12.26 13.32 0.93
N LEU A 247 -11.90 14.52 0.48
CA LEU A 247 -11.03 15.45 1.22
C LEU A 247 -11.79 16.27 2.27
N GLY A 248 -13.13 16.17 2.30
CA GLY A 248 -13.97 16.98 3.16
C GLY A 248 -13.92 18.48 2.82
N VAL A 249 -13.56 18.83 1.56
CA VAL A 249 -13.49 20.22 1.11
C VAL A 249 -14.89 20.71 0.80
N PRO A 250 -15.37 21.80 1.45
CA PRO A 250 -16.67 22.36 1.14
C PRO A 250 -16.82 22.74 -0.33
N ALA A 251 -17.97 22.43 -0.93
CA ALA A 251 -18.21 22.64 -2.36
C ALA A 251 -17.91 24.07 -2.88
N PRO A 252 -18.17 25.18 -2.13
CA PRO A 252 -17.76 26.50 -2.56
C PRO A 252 -16.23 26.67 -2.69
N LEU A 253 -15.48 26.11 -1.72
CA LEU A 253 -14.01 26.14 -1.74
C LEU A 253 -13.44 25.25 -2.84
N ALA A 254 -14.03 24.07 -3.03
CA ALA A 254 -13.66 23.16 -4.11
C ALA A 254 -13.83 23.84 -5.49
N ARG A 255 -14.95 24.50 -5.73
CA ARG A 255 -15.21 25.25 -6.98
C ARG A 255 -14.21 26.40 -7.19
N LEU A 256 -13.84 27.10 -6.12
CA LEU A 256 -12.84 28.18 -6.19
C LEU A 256 -11.44 27.61 -6.51
N ALA A 257 -11.08 26.46 -5.96
CA ALA A 257 -9.78 25.82 -6.16
C ALA A 257 -9.67 25.01 -7.46
N ALA A 258 -10.78 24.53 -8.01
CA ALA A 258 -10.81 23.69 -9.22
C ALA A 258 -10.04 24.26 -10.42
N PRO A 259 -10.07 25.58 -10.73
CA PRO A 259 -9.26 26.17 -11.80
C PRO A 259 -7.76 25.95 -11.64
N ALA A 260 -7.24 25.93 -10.40
CA ALA A 260 -5.82 25.69 -10.13
C ALA A 260 -5.38 24.25 -10.47
N THR A 261 -6.29 23.28 -10.39
CA THR A 261 -5.99 21.90 -10.80
C THR A 261 -6.01 21.72 -12.32
N ARG A 262 -6.76 22.56 -13.04
CA ARG A 262 -7.03 22.43 -14.49
C ARG A 262 -6.15 23.31 -15.36
N TRP A 263 -5.98 24.59 -15.01
CA TRP A 263 -5.34 25.58 -15.87
C TRP A 263 -3.91 25.89 -15.44
N ARG A 264 -2.96 25.66 -16.34
CA ARG A 264 -1.52 25.93 -16.10
C ARG A 264 -1.25 27.40 -15.76
N SER A 265 -2.00 28.32 -16.36
CA SER A 265 -1.87 29.76 -16.16
C SER A 265 -2.20 30.21 -14.72
N ILE A 266 -3.10 29.52 -14.05
CA ILE A 266 -3.46 29.77 -12.65
C ILE A 266 -2.56 28.94 -11.72
N ARG A 267 -2.33 27.67 -12.06
CA ARG A 267 -1.57 26.73 -11.25
C ARG A 267 -0.11 27.18 -11.06
N ASN A 268 0.58 27.54 -12.14
CA ASN A 268 2.02 27.81 -12.06
C ASN A 268 2.38 29.02 -11.16
N PRO A 269 1.68 30.17 -11.22
CA PRO A 269 1.89 31.24 -10.25
C PRO A 269 1.60 30.83 -8.81
N LEU A 270 0.50 30.08 -8.57
CA LEU A 270 0.16 29.58 -7.23
C LEU A 270 1.23 28.63 -6.68
N LEU A 271 1.76 27.73 -7.50
CA LEU A 271 2.88 26.86 -7.13
C LEU A 271 4.15 27.66 -6.82
N GLY A 272 4.41 28.75 -7.54
CA GLY A 272 5.52 29.66 -7.26
C GLY A 272 5.39 30.30 -5.87
N VAL A 273 4.22 30.87 -5.57
CA VAL A 273 3.93 31.47 -4.25
C VAL A 273 3.97 30.38 -3.15
N ALA A 274 3.30 29.26 -3.34
CA ALA A 274 3.32 28.15 -2.39
C ALA A 274 4.75 27.65 -2.15
N GLY A 275 5.58 27.56 -3.18
CA GLY A 275 6.98 27.17 -3.08
C GLY A 275 7.82 28.17 -2.26
N VAL A 276 7.58 29.46 -2.36
CA VAL A 276 8.26 30.46 -1.52
C VAL A 276 7.80 30.35 -0.07
N VAL A 277 6.48 30.30 0.16
CA VAL A 277 5.90 30.16 1.50
C VAL A 277 6.35 28.85 2.16
N GLY A 278 6.32 27.73 1.42
CA GLY A 278 6.75 26.44 1.92
C GLY A 278 8.23 26.42 2.31
N ARG A 279 9.13 27.02 1.47
CA ARG A 279 10.57 27.12 1.79
C ARG A 279 10.84 28.00 3.01
N THR A 280 10.13 29.12 3.15
CA THR A 280 10.28 29.97 4.35
C THR A 280 9.77 29.26 5.59
N ALA A 281 8.62 28.56 5.51
CA ALA A 281 8.11 27.76 6.62
C ALA A 281 9.07 26.63 7.01
N GLU A 282 9.59 25.87 6.04
CA GLU A 282 10.57 24.81 6.29
C GLU A 282 11.86 25.35 6.93
N SER A 283 12.36 26.51 6.47
CA SER A 283 13.55 27.14 7.02
C SER A 283 13.34 27.62 8.46
N LEU A 284 12.18 28.21 8.76
CA LEU A 284 11.80 28.61 10.11
C LEU A 284 11.69 27.41 11.06
N GLU A 285 11.07 26.33 10.62
CA GLU A 285 10.96 25.12 11.43
C GLU A 285 12.32 24.44 11.64
N ARG A 286 13.21 24.41 10.63
CA ARG A 286 14.60 23.97 10.82
C ARG A 286 15.34 24.80 11.87
N ALA A 287 15.19 26.12 11.84
CA ALA A 287 15.79 26.99 12.84
C ALA A 287 15.24 26.72 14.25
N ARG A 288 13.95 26.36 14.37
CA ARG A 288 13.32 25.98 15.64
C ARG A 288 13.82 24.62 16.15
N THR A 289 14.05 23.64 15.27
CA THR A 289 14.55 22.31 15.64
C THR A 289 15.98 22.32 16.14
N LEU A 290 16.77 23.35 15.83
CA LEU A 290 18.11 23.54 16.37
C LEU A 290 18.09 24.00 17.84
N ARG A 291 16.95 24.47 18.36
CA ARG A 291 16.76 24.70 19.80
C ARG A 291 16.33 23.40 20.46
N PRO A 292 16.86 23.00 21.62
CA PRO A 292 16.42 21.79 22.31
C PRO A 292 14.93 21.92 22.60
N LEU A 293 14.13 21.20 21.83
CA LEU A 293 12.71 21.07 22.07
C LEU A 293 12.53 20.26 23.33
N ALA A 294 12.22 20.94 24.43
CA ALA A 294 11.54 20.31 25.54
C ALA A 294 10.16 19.90 25.05
N LEU A 295 10.09 18.74 24.41
CA LEU A 295 8.83 18.05 24.13
C LEU A 295 8.32 17.56 25.48
N SER A 296 7.68 18.45 26.21
CA SER A 296 6.89 18.09 27.39
C SER A 296 5.90 17.02 26.94
N LEU A 297 5.94 15.89 27.63
CA LEU A 297 4.93 14.84 27.51
C LEU A 297 3.59 15.46 27.91
N ALA A 298 2.79 15.89 26.95
CA ALA A 298 1.40 16.18 27.21
C ALA A 298 0.65 14.87 27.10
N GLU A 299 -0.11 14.59 28.11
CA GLU A 299 -1.10 13.53 28.12
C GLU A 299 -1.98 13.66 26.88
N SER A 300 -2.19 12.53 26.18
CA SER A 300 -3.16 12.42 25.09
C SER A 300 -4.53 12.82 25.65
N GLN A 301 -5.24 13.72 24.96
CA GLN A 301 -6.61 13.99 25.31
C GLN A 301 -7.44 12.77 24.87
N ASP A 302 -8.38 12.30 25.68
CA ASP A 302 -9.21 11.11 25.44
C ASP A 302 -9.98 11.15 24.10
N GLU A 303 -10.10 12.32 23.48
CA GLU A 303 -10.77 12.51 22.19
C GLU A 303 -9.82 12.52 20.97
N SER A 304 -8.53 12.37 21.16
CA SER A 304 -7.56 12.38 20.06
C SER A 304 -7.46 11.03 19.36
N PRO A 305 -7.37 10.98 18.00
CA PRO A 305 -7.20 9.73 17.28
C PRO A 305 -5.87 9.07 17.65
N THR A 306 -5.78 7.76 17.49
CA THR A 306 -4.53 7.04 17.69
C THR A 306 -3.66 7.15 16.43
N HIS A 307 -2.45 7.66 16.59
CA HIS A 307 -1.48 7.80 15.51
C HIS A 307 -0.49 6.64 15.53
N LEU A 308 -0.31 6.00 14.40
CA LEU A 308 0.35 4.71 14.26
C LEU A 308 1.41 4.77 13.16
N VAL A 309 2.52 4.09 13.39
CA VAL A 309 3.61 3.94 12.42
C VAL A 309 3.91 2.45 12.26
N LEU A 310 3.77 1.94 11.05
CA LEU A 310 4.22 0.60 10.70
C LEU A 310 5.73 0.65 10.42
N VAL A 311 6.49 -0.10 11.19
CA VAL A 311 7.95 -0.14 11.13
C VAL A 311 8.40 -1.55 10.78
N ALA A 312 9.25 -1.68 9.76
CA ALA A 312 9.93 -2.91 9.40
C ALA A 312 11.34 -2.94 9.99
N ASN A 313 11.78 -4.10 10.46
CA ASN A 313 13.18 -4.34 10.78
C ASN A 313 13.85 -5.09 9.63
N ALA A 314 14.64 -4.41 8.82
CA ALA A 314 15.27 -4.96 7.62
C ALA A 314 16.20 -6.14 7.90
N ARG A 315 16.81 -6.23 9.10
CA ARG A 315 17.65 -7.38 9.47
C ARG A 315 16.83 -8.62 9.77
N LEU A 316 15.70 -8.45 10.47
CA LEU A 316 14.82 -9.58 10.79
C LEU A 316 14.13 -10.11 9.55
N ALA A 317 13.70 -9.23 8.63
CA ALA A 317 13.13 -9.62 7.34
C ALA A 317 14.10 -10.47 6.50
N ALA A 318 15.41 -10.21 6.61
CA ALA A 318 16.45 -10.85 5.83
C ALA A 318 17.13 -12.04 6.54
N LEU A 319 16.72 -12.43 7.75
CA LEU A 319 17.42 -13.46 8.53
C LEU A 319 17.41 -14.84 7.87
N ASP A 320 16.37 -15.15 7.10
CA ASP A 320 16.21 -16.49 6.50
C ASP A 320 16.91 -16.64 5.14
N ASP A 321 17.40 -15.52 4.53
CA ASP A 321 17.99 -15.53 3.20
C ASP A 321 19.10 -14.48 3.06
N GLY A 322 20.37 -14.93 2.96
CA GLY A 322 21.52 -14.04 2.69
C GLY A 322 21.36 -13.08 1.52
N PRO A 323 20.73 -13.46 0.37
CA PRO A 323 20.44 -12.55 -0.75
C PRO A 323 19.52 -11.38 -0.40
N ARG A 324 18.59 -11.55 0.55
CA ARG A 324 17.65 -10.47 0.94
C ARG A 324 18.31 -9.33 1.69
N ILE A 325 19.40 -9.58 2.41
CA ILE A 325 20.18 -8.52 3.07
C ILE A 325 20.74 -7.57 2.03
N THR A 326 21.36 -8.11 0.97
CA THR A 326 21.92 -7.32 -0.12
C THR A 326 20.79 -6.55 -0.84
N ALA A 327 19.68 -7.22 -1.15
CA ALA A 327 18.52 -6.58 -1.78
C ALA A 327 17.94 -5.44 -0.91
N ALA A 328 17.89 -5.62 0.41
CA ALA A 328 17.43 -4.57 1.32
C ALA A 328 18.37 -3.36 1.37
N MET A 329 19.69 -3.59 1.24
CA MET A 329 20.69 -2.52 1.19
C MET A 329 20.65 -1.73 -0.13
N ASP A 330 20.31 -2.39 -1.22
CA ASP A 330 20.21 -1.78 -2.55
C ASP A 330 18.86 -1.14 -2.80
N SER A 331 17.82 -1.55 -2.06
CA SER A 331 16.47 -1.00 -2.18
C SER A 331 16.36 0.42 -1.65
N ARG A 332 15.71 1.30 -2.42
CA ARG A 332 15.38 2.67 -1.99
C ARG A 332 14.32 2.72 -0.90
N ILE A 333 13.57 1.64 -0.71
CA ILE A 333 12.57 1.51 0.37
C ILE A 333 13.26 1.26 1.70
N GLY A 334 14.42 0.57 1.69
CA GLY A 334 15.20 0.18 2.85
C GLY A 334 14.86 -1.23 3.38
N VAL A 335 13.95 -1.93 2.73
CA VAL A 335 13.69 -3.38 2.80
C VAL A 335 13.60 -3.90 1.37
N ALA A 336 13.79 -5.19 1.15
CA ALA A 336 13.59 -5.77 -0.18
C ALA A 336 12.14 -5.58 -0.65
N GLU A 337 11.92 -5.38 -1.94
CA GLU A 337 10.58 -5.12 -2.49
C GLU A 337 9.58 -6.25 -2.21
N PRO A 338 9.96 -7.55 -2.23
CA PRO A 338 9.07 -8.63 -1.78
C PRO A 338 8.65 -8.49 -0.30
N ASP A 339 9.56 -8.05 0.59
CA ASP A 339 9.22 -7.78 1.99
C ASP A 339 8.31 -6.55 2.11
N ALA A 340 8.55 -5.50 1.32
CA ALA A 340 7.67 -4.34 1.26
C ALA A 340 6.28 -4.72 0.72
N LEU A 341 6.18 -5.66 -0.23
CA LEU A 341 4.91 -6.22 -0.71
C LEU A 341 4.15 -6.92 0.43
N GLU A 342 4.84 -7.77 1.21
CA GLU A 342 4.23 -8.43 2.38
C GLU A 342 3.85 -7.42 3.46
N ALA A 343 4.65 -6.38 3.70
CA ALA A 343 4.26 -5.28 4.58
C ALA A 343 2.98 -4.57 4.09
N GLY A 344 2.78 -4.45 2.79
CA GLY A 344 1.56 -3.92 2.18
C GLY A 344 0.35 -4.82 2.43
N ARG A 345 0.53 -6.14 2.38
CA ARG A 345 -0.50 -7.13 2.75
C ARG A 345 -0.87 -6.97 4.23
N ALA A 346 0.13 -6.90 5.11
CA ALA A 346 -0.07 -6.68 6.54
C ALA A 346 -0.78 -5.35 6.83
N LEU A 347 -0.42 -4.27 6.12
CA LEU A 347 -1.07 -2.97 6.23
C LEU A 347 -2.56 -3.04 5.84
N GLN A 348 -2.90 -3.79 4.79
CA GLN A 348 -4.29 -4.02 4.40
C GLN A 348 -5.06 -4.77 5.48
N ARG A 349 -4.47 -5.82 6.08
CA ARG A 349 -5.06 -6.54 7.22
C ARG A 349 -5.29 -5.61 8.42
N LEU A 350 -4.33 -4.76 8.78
CA LEU A 350 -4.49 -3.75 9.83
C LEU A 350 -5.67 -2.81 9.57
N TRP A 351 -5.83 -2.34 8.34
CA TRP A 351 -6.91 -1.41 7.99
C TRP A 351 -8.26 -2.10 7.90
N LEU A 352 -8.31 -3.36 7.49
CA LEU A 352 -9.52 -4.19 7.56
C LEU A 352 -9.90 -4.48 9.02
N HIS A 353 -8.92 -4.74 9.87
CA HIS A 353 -9.13 -4.95 11.29
C HIS A 353 -9.69 -3.69 11.99
N ALA A 354 -9.19 -2.51 11.63
CA ALA A 354 -9.80 -1.24 12.08
C ALA A 354 -11.25 -1.13 11.59
N HIS A 355 -11.51 -1.46 10.31
CA HIS A 355 -12.85 -1.40 9.73
C HIS A 355 -13.85 -2.31 10.46
N THR A 356 -13.49 -3.56 10.75
CA THR A 356 -14.39 -4.51 11.47
C THR A 356 -14.72 -4.06 12.89
N ARG A 357 -13.99 -3.09 13.44
CA ARG A 357 -14.24 -2.44 14.74
C ARG A 357 -14.93 -1.09 14.63
N GLY A 358 -15.44 -0.74 13.46
CA GLY A 358 -16.09 0.55 13.22
C GLY A 358 -15.13 1.75 13.18
N LEU A 359 -13.81 1.49 13.11
CA LEU A 359 -12.81 2.53 12.98
C LEU A 359 -12.53 2.83 11.50
N VAL A 360 -12.10 4.05 11.23
CA VAL A 360 -11.59 4.46 9.92
C VAL A 360 -10.13 4.91 10.04
N VAL A 361 -9.41 4.89 8.93
CA VAL A 361 -8.00 5.25 8.89
C VAL A 361 -7.76 6.47 8.00
N SER A 362 -6.77 7.28 8.37
CA SER A 362 -6.26 8.41 7.60
C SER A 362 -4.75 8.25 7.41
N PRO A 363 -4.25 7.96 6.21
CA PRO A 363 -2.81 7.85 5.95
C PRO A 363 -2.12 9.21 5.87
N HIS A 364 -0.84 9.24 6.28
CA HIS A 364 0.00 10.42 6.42
C HIS A 364 1.40 10.17 5.83
N SER A 365 1.49 9.94 4.52
CA SER A 365 2.77 9.66 3.84
C SER A 365 3.74 10.84 3.92
N GLU A 366 3.23 12.07 4.05
CA GLU A 366 4.03 13.29 4.14
C GLU A 366 5.07 13.28 5.29
N LEU A 367 4.86 12.45 6.33
CA LEU A 367 5.82 12.30 7.41
C LEU A 367 7.05 11.50 7.00
N ILE A 368 6.92 10.62 6.02
CA ILE A 368 8.01 9.78 5.50
C ILE A 368 8.64 10.44 4.26
N ASP A 369 7.82 11.03 3.40
CA ASP A 369 8.27 11.65 2.14
C ASP A 369 9.12 12.89 2.37
N SER A 370 8.94 13.58 3.50
CA SER A 370 9.78 14.70 3.91
C SER A 370 11.03 14.21 4.66
N PRO A 371 12.26 14.38 4.12
CA PRO A 371 13.48 13.93 4.80
C PRO A 371 13.65 14.51 6.21
N LEU A 372 13.22 15.76 6.43
CA LEU A 372 13.29 16.40 7.75
C LEU A 372 12.27 15.78 8.72
N ALA A 373 11.01 15.64 8.28
CA ALA A 373 9.98 15.02 9.11
C ALA A 373 10.34 13.55 9.41
N HIS A 374 10.81 12.80 8.41
CA HIS A 374 11.24 11.41 8.57
C HIS A 374 12.40 11.28 9.57
N GLY A 375 13.44 12.13 9.45
CA GLY A 375 14.56 12.12 10.41
C GLY A 375 14.12 12.37 11.84
N LEU A 376 13.18 13.30 12.04
CA LEU A 376 12.61 13.59 13.37
C LEU A 376 11.66 12.48 13.85
N LEU A 377 10.87 11.88 12.97
CA LEU A 377 10.05 10.70 13.27
C LEU A 377 10.92 9.55 13.78
N ARG A 378 11.99 9.22 13.06
CA ARG A 378 12.97 8.19 13.47
C ARG A 378 13.54 8.48 14.86
N LYS A 379 13.92 9.72 15.11
CA LYS A 379 14.43 10.15 16.42
C LYS A 379 13.36 10.04 17.52
N ARG A 380 12.13 10.47 17.24
CA ARG A 380 11.00 10.42 18.20
C ARG A 380 10.67 9.00 18.62
N LEU A 381 10.70 8.07 17.68
CA LEU A 381 10.41 6.65 17.91
C LEU A 381 11.65 5.83 18.31
N SER A 382 12.81 6.46 18.45
CA SER A 382 14.08 5.78 18.75
C SER A 382 14.40 4.63 17.80
N LEU A 383 14.13 4.82 16.49
CA LEU A 383 14.33 3.79 15.49
C LEU A 383 15.82 3.53 15.26
N GLY A 384 16.22 2.27 15.31
CA GLY A 384 17.57 1.81 15.02
C GLY A 384 17.94 1.94 13.53
N ARG A 385 19.19 1.61 13.17
CA ARG A 385 19.67 1.71 11.77
C ARG A 385 18.94 0.78 10.83
N SER A 386 18.53 -0.39 11.29
CA SER A 386 17.79 -1.41 10.53
C SER A 386 16.28 -1.19 10.54
N ASP A 387 15.77 -0.24 11.30
CA ASP A 387 14.33 0.02 11.35
C ASP A 387 13.92 1.00 10.24
N VAL A 388 12.91 0.66 9.47
CA VAL A 388 12.37 1.42 8.34
C VAL A 388 10.92 1.75 8.60
N ALA A 389 10.57 3.04 8.66
CA ALA A 389 9.17 3.47 8.74
C ALA A 389 8.53 3.30 7.35
N LEU A 390 7.56 2.42 7.23
CA LEU A 390 6.90 2.10 5.96
C LEU A 390 5.61 2.88 5.74
N SER A 391 4.80 3.07 6.79
CA SER A 391 3.53 3.79 6.69
C SER A 391 3.23 4.51 8.00
N VAL A 392 2.64 5.70 7.89
CA VAL A 392 2.07 6.45 9.02
C VAL A 392 0.60 6.65 8.76
N PHE A 393 -0.24 6.38 9.76
CA PHE A 393 -1.67 6.60 9.67
C PHE A 393 -2.29 6.90 11.03
N SER A 394 -3.43 7.56 11.01
CA SER A 394 -4.27 7.76 12.20
C SER A 394 -5.48 6.86 12.12
N ALA A 395 -5.93 6.33 13.24
CA ALA A 395 -7.14 5.54 13.36
C ALA A 395 -8.06 6.11 14.44
N GLY A 396 -9.37 6.03 14.20
CA GLY A 396 -10.41 6.51 15.11
C GLY A 396 -11.78 6.41 14.48
N VAL A 397 -12.78 6.93 15.19
CA VAL A 397 -14.17 6.98 14.71
C VAL A 397 -14.36 8.20 13.81
N ALA A 398 -15.02 8.05 12.68
CA ALA A 398 -15.31 9.17 11.79
C ALA A 398 -16.32 10.15 12.42
N ALA A 399 -15.98 11.44 12.49
CA ALA A 399 -16.91 12.48 12.99
C ALA A 399 -18.01 12.84 12.00
N GLY A 400 -17.99 12.34 10.77
CA GLY A 400 -18.95 12.63 9.71
C GLY A 400 -19.10 11.49 8.72
N ALA A 401 -19.84 11.74 7.65
CA ALA A 401 -20.08 10.72 6.63
C ALA A 401 -18.79 10.27 5.95
N VAL A 402 -18.60 8.96 5.89
CA VAL A 402 -17.45 8.33 5.23
C VAL A 402 -17.74 8.19 3.74
N GLN A 403 -16.95 8.83 2.91
CA GLN A 403 -17.06 8.75 1.46
C GLN A 403 -16.11 7.69 0.91
N ARG A 404 -16.62 6.81 0.05
CA ARG A 404 -15.80 5.81 -0.63
C ARG A 404 -15.02 6.43 -1.77
N SER A 405 -13.75 6.04 -1.90
CA SER A 405 -12.93 6.44 -3.02
C SER A 405 -13.49 5.87 -4.34
N PRO A 406 -13.54 6.67 -5.42
CA PRO A 406 -13.90 6.16 -6.74
C PRO A 406 -12.89 5.10 -7.21
N ARG A 407 -13.32 4.28 -8.15
CA ARG A 407 -12.46 3.25 -8.77
C ARG A 407 -12.59 3.32 -10.28
N LEU A 408 -11.56 2.82 -10.95
CA LEU A 408 -11.56 2.60 -12.39
C LEU A 408 -12.56 1.48 -12.73
N THR A 409 -13.84 1.79 -12.70
CA THR A 409 -14.91 0.84 -13.01
C THR A 409 -14.82 0.31 -14.45
N ASP A 410 -14.17 1.06 -15.37
CA ASP A 410 -13.92 0.68 -16.76
C ASP A 410 -12.64 -0.12 -16.96
N ALA A 411 -11.88 -0.44 -15.90
CA ALA A 411 -10.91 -1.51 -15.97
C ALA A 411 -11.67 -2.82 -16.15
N ARG A 412 -12.36 -2.95 -17.30
CA ARG A 412 -12.71 -4.27 -17.82
C ARG A 412 -11.41 -5.04 -17.85
N PRO A 413 -11.34 -6.23 -17.19
CA PRO A 413 -10.17 -7.07 -17.34
C PRO A 413 -9.92 -7.19 -18.84
N ALA A 414 -8.72 -6.82 -19.27
CA ALA A 414 -8.36 -6.95 -20.66
C ALA A 414 -8.56 -8.43 -21.01
N ARG A 415 -9.37 -8.72 -22.01
CA ARG A 415 -9.57 -10.07 -22.51
C ARG A 415 -8.22 -10.75 -22.60
N ALA A 416 -8.14 -12.02 -22.17
CA ALA A 416 -6.91 -12.81 -22.17
C ALA A 416 -6.07 -12.50 -23.42
N ARG A 417 -4.89 -11.93 -23.22
CA ARG A 417 -3.92 -11.78 -24.32
C ARG A 417 -3.34 -13.18 -24.52
N THR A 418 -3.66 -13.82 -25.63
CA THR A 418 -2.91 -14.98 -26.07
C THR A 418 -1.45 -14.57 -26.17
N ALA A 419 -0.58 -15.22 -25.40
CA ALA A 419 0.84 -14.99 -25.49
C ALA A 419 1.28 -15.19 -26.95
N THR A 420 1.75 -14.15 -27.59
CA THR A 420 2.35 -14.26 -28.92
C THR A 420 3.58 -15.15 -28.77
N PRO A 421 3.67 -16.28 -29.49
CA PRO A 421 4.84 -17.14 -29.38
C PRO A 421 6.09 -16.32 -29.70
N ARG A 422 7.08 -16.36 -28.80
CA ARG A 422 8.40 -15.77 -29.05
C ARG A 422 8.93 -16.33 -30.37
N PRO A 423 9.42 -15.48 -31.28
CA PRO A 423 10.08 -15.98 -32.46
C PRO A 423 11.29 -16.82 -32.03
N THR A 424 11.25 -18.12 -32.36
CA THR A 424 12.39 -19.01 -32.20
C THR A 424 13.56 -18.43 -33.00
N ALA A 425 14.66 -18.12 -32.31
CA ALA A 425 15.90 -17.74 -32.97
C ALA A 425 16.31 -18.87 -33.92
N ALA A 426 16.47 -18.54 -35.20
CA ALA A 426 16.98 -19.48 -36.20
C ALA A 426 18.39 -19.91 -35.79
N PRO A 427 18.73 -21.20 -35.89
CA PRO A 427 20.10 -21.66 -35.66
C PRO A 427 21.01 -21.08 -36.75
N ARG A 428 22.15 -20.53 -36.32
CA ARG A 428 23.29 -20.19 -37.22
C ARG A 428 24.13 -21.42 -37.53
#